data_da83e5f4e5c1b0b0d1d88a216c45c8a2
#
_entry.id   da83e5f4e5c1b0b0d1d88a216c45c8a2
#
_cell.length_a   1.000
_cell.length_b   1.000
_cell.length_c   1.000
_cell.angle_alpha   90.00
_cell.angle_beta   90.00
_cell.angle_gamma   90.00
#
_symmetry.space_group_name_H-M   'P 1'
#
loop_
_entity.id
_entity.type
_entity.pdbx_description
1 polymer ?
#
loop_
_entity_poly.entity_id
_entity_poly.type
_entity_poly.pdbx_seq_one_letter_code
_entity_poly.pdbx_strand_id
1 'polypeptide(L)'
;MAQEGCLCRSSNLYSALTLPYLIRNDYNHSEKMTGELGTDAIIYSPGMTVFKSDDVIPVPLAEPFQVDVLTCATPYVNTNRMKPIPPEELADTFNHRIRNILEVAIANGADNLVLGAFGCGAFNTSPALVAGCFRYYLVDKGYRNYFKRIMKDAKRQKRYNKALQKLMEKQS
;
A
#
# COMPACT_ATOMS: atom_id res chain seq x y z
N MET A 1 -7.98 9.98 -5.86
CA MET A 1 -8.32 8.70 -6.47
C MET A 1 -7.48 7.63 -5.78
N ALA A 2 -8.05 6.49 -5.41
CA ALA A 2 -7.32 5.41 -4.73
C ALA A 2 -6.33 4.74 -5.69
N GLN A 3 -5.19 4.27 -5.18
CA GLN A 3 -4.14 3.65 -5.98
C GLN A 3 -4.63 2.37 -6.68
N GLU A 4 -5.42 1.54 -5.99
CA GLU A 4 -6.04 0.35 -6.57
C GLU A 4 -6.87 0.69 -7.82
N GLY A 5 -7.73 1.72 -7.75
CA GLY A 5 -8.52 2.15 -8.91
C GLY A 5 -7.69 2.64 -10.09
N CYS A 6 -6.52 3.25 -9.84
CA CYS A 6 -5.57 3.61 -10.89
C CYS A 6 -4.98 2.37 -11.57
N LEU A 7 -4.53 1.40 -10.79
CA LEU A 7 -3.98 0.14 -11.29
C LEU A 7 -5.04 -0.68 -12.04
N CYS A 8 -6.26 -0.75 -11.51
CA CYS A 8 -7.38 -1.44 -12.19
C CYS A 8 -7.72 -0.86 -13.55
N ARG A 9 -7.57 0.46 -13.74
CA ARG A 9 -7.81 1.09 -15.06
C ARG A 9 -6.67 0.88 -16.05
N SER A 10 -5.46 0.73 -15.54
CA SER A 10 -4.24 0.63 -16.38
C SER A 10 -3.84 -0.82 -16.67
N SER A 11 -4.44 -1.80 -16.01
CA SER A 11 -4.06 -3.21 -16.08
C SER A 11 -5.26 -4.16 -16.04
N ASN A 12 -5.01 -5.45 -16.10
CA ASN A 12 -6.02 -6.49 -15.91
C ASN A 12 -6.29 -6.81 -14.43
N LEU A 13 -5.79 -6.01 -13.48
CA LEU A 13 -5.96 -6.24 -12.04
C LEU A 13 -7.43 -6.30 -11.61
N TYR A 14 -8.30 -5.48 -12.21
CA TYR A 14 -9.74 -5.51 -11.91
C TYR A 14 -10.34 -6.90 -12.06
N SER A 15 -10.00 -7.62 -13.13
CA SER A 15 -10.51 -8.97 -13.37
C SER A 15 -10.03 -9.97 -12.30
N ALA A 16 -8.84 -9.80 -11.75
CA ALA A 16 -8.32 -10.63 -10.67
C ALA A 16 -9.02 -10.33 -9.33
N LEU A 17 -9.27 -9.06 -9.02
CA LEU A 17 -9.88 -8.66 -7.76
C LEU A 17 -11.40 -8.87 -7.71
N THR A 18 -12.08 -9.01 -8.84
CA THR A 18 -13.53 -9.24 -8.92
C THR A 18 -13.94 -10.72 -8.88
N LEU A 19 -13.03 -11.62 -8.57
CA LEU A 19 -13.38 -13.01 -8.34
C LEU A 19 -14.39 -13.14 -7.19
N PRO A 20 -15.52 -13.88 -7.37
CA PRO A 20 -16.62 -13.91 -6.40
C PRO A 20 -16.21 -14.33 -4.99
N TYR A 21 -15.19 -15.15 -4.87
CA TYR A 21 -14.65 -15.60 -3.60
C TYR A 21 -13.91 -14.46 -2.86
N LEU A 22 -13.11 -13.62 -3.57
CA LEU A 22 -12.40 -12.48 -2.99
C LEU A 22 -13.38 -11.39 -2.55
N ILE A 23 -14.41 -11.10 -3.35
CA ILE A 23 -15.46 -10.13 -2.98
C ILE A 23 -16.15 -10.56 -1.69
N ARG A 24 -16.49 -11.84 -1.55
CA ARG A 24 -17.19 -12.35 -0.35
C ARG A 24 -16.30 -12.37 0.89
N ASN A 25 -15.08 -12.86 0.76
CA ASN A 25 -14.23 -13.16 1.91
C ASN A 25 -13.31 -11.99 2.32
N ASP A 26 -12.84 -11.19 1.38
CA ASP A 26 -11.90 -10.13 1.69
C ASP A 26 -12.56 -8.75 1.73
N TYR A 27 -13.25 -8.32 0.68
CA TYR A 27 -13.84 -6.99 0.63
C TYR A 27 -15.04 -6.84 1.58
N ASN A 28 -16.05 -7.71 1.48
CA ASN A 28 -17.24 -7.63 2.31
C ASN A 28 -16.98 -7.99 3.78
N HIS A 29 -16.01 -8.86 4.04
CA HIS A 29 -15.66 -9.28 5.39
C HIS A 29 -14.87 -8.17 6.10
N SER A 30 -13.92 -7.56 5.42
CA SER A 30 -13.12 -6.46 5.95
C SER A 30 -14.00 -5.29 6.40
N GLU A 31 -15.00 -4.91 5.62
CA GLU A 31 -15.89 -3.81 5.94
C GLU A 31 -16.82 -4.09 7.13
N LYS A 32 -17.31 -5.33 7.26
CA LYS A 32 -18.28 -5.70 8.29
C LYS A 32 -17.69 -6.07 9.64
N MET A 33 -16.50 -6.69 9.66
CA MET A 33 -15.94 -7.31 10.86
C MET A 33 -14.98 -6.42 11.65
N THR A 34 -14.31 -5.49 11.01
CA THR A 34 -13.21 -4.75 11.63
C THR A 34 -13.40 -3.23 11.63
N GLY A 35 -14.54 -2.75 11.13
CA GLY A 35 -14.81 -1.32 11.08
C GLY A 35 -13.73 -0.55 10.31
N GLU A 36 -13.26 0.55 10.90
CA GLU A 36 -12.32 1.47 10.25
C GLU A 36 -10.88 0.95 10.13
N LEU A 37 -10.51 -0.04 10.95
CA LEU A 37 -9.17 -0.63 10.87
C LEU A 37 -9.01 -1.55 9.65
N GLY A 38 -10.07 -2.19 9.19
CA GLY A 38 -10.00 -3.22 8.16
C GLY A 38 -9.28 -4.49 8.65
N THR A 39 -9.04 -5.45 7.77
CA THR A 39 -8.32 -6.70 8.07
C THR A 39 -6.85 -6.62 7.68
N ASP A 40 -6.04 -7.55 8.18
CA ASP A 40 -4.64 -7.73 7.78
C ASP A 40 -4.48 -8.63 6.54
N ALA A 41 -5.61 -8.96 5.88
CA ALA A 41 -5.60 -9.76 4.65
C ALA A 41 -4.87 -9.04 3.52
N ILE A 42 -4.10 -9.82 2.75
CA ILE A 42 -3.38 -9.35 1.56
C ILE A 42 -3.78 -10.23 0.39
N ILE A 43 -4.20 -9.62 -0.70
CA ILE A 43 -4.42 -10.30 -1.97
C ILE A 43 -3.15 -10.18 -2.80
N TYR A 44 -2.53 -11.32 -3.12
CA TYR A 44 -1.41 -11.38 -4.04
C TYR A 44 -1.91 -11.73 -5.44
N SER A 45 -1.67 -10.85 -6.39
CA SER A 45 -2.05 -11.00 -7.80
C SER A 45 -0.79 -11.05 -8.66
N PRO A 46 -0.31 -12.27 -9.04
CA PRO A 46 0.90 -12.43 -9.83
C PRO A 46 0.66 -12.13 -11.31
N GLY A 47 1.68 -11.59 -11.99
CA GLY A 47 1.74 -11.44 -13.43
C GLY A 47 0.69 -10.52 -14.04
N MET A 48 0.28 -9.48 -13.32
CA MET A 48 -0.69 -8.51 -13.84
C MET A 48 -0.08 -7.70 -14.97
N THR A 49 -0.76 -7.66 -16.12
CA THR A 49 -0.30 -6.92 -17.30
C THR A 49 -0.77 -5.48 -17.24
N VAL A 50 0.18 -4.55 -17.22
CA VAL A 50 -0.08 -3.10 -17.37
C VAL A 50 0.01 -2.76 -18.84
N PHE A 51 -1.06 -2.21 -19.41
CA PHE A 51 -1.20 -1.95 -20.86
C PHE A 51 -1.64 -0.54 -21.20
N LYS A 52 -1.93 0.31 -20.20
CA LYS A 52 -2.28 1.73 -20.40
C LYS A 52 -1.54 2.62 -19.42
N SER A 53 -1.34 3.88 -19.79
CA SER A 53 -0.89 4.92 -18.87
C SER A 53 -1.99 5.29 -17.85
N ASP A 54 -1.60 5.89 -16.71
CA ASP A 54 -2.52 6.43 -15.69
C ASP A 54 -2.70 7.96 -15.87
N ASP A 55 -2.70 8.43 -17.10
CA ASP A 55 -2.96 9.83 -17.43
C ASP A 55 -4.46 10.15 -17.39
N VAL A 56 -4.79 11.45 -17.42
CA VAL A 56 -6.20 11.93 -17.47
C VAL A 56 -6.92 11.33 -18.68
N ILE A 57 -6.21 11.23 -19.80
CA ILE A 57 -6.63 10.49 -20.99
C ILE A 57 -5.68 9.31 -21.11
N PRO A 58 -6.12 8.08 -20.73
CA PRO A 58 -5.27 6.91 -20.78
C PRO A 58 -4.92 6.56 -22.24
N VAL A 59 -3.63 6.35 -22.49
CA VAL A 59 -3.14 5.87 -23.80
C VAL A 59 -2.58 4.47 -23.67
N PRO A 60 -2.77 3.60 -24.68
CA PRO A 60 -2.12 2.30 -24.71
C PRO A 60 -0.60 2.45 -24.62
N LEU A 61 0.05 1.56 -23.87
CA LEU A 61 1.51 1.47 -23.85
C LEU A 61 2.00 0.81 -25.12
N ALA A 62 3.07 1.34 -25.70
CA ALA A 62 3.72 0.70 -26.85
C ALA A 62 4.25 -0.72 -26.49
N GLU A 63 4.74 -0.86 -25.27
CA GLU A 63 5.22 -2.11 -24.70
C GLU A 63 4.52 -2.37 -23.37
N PRO A 64 3.46 -3.21 -23.33
CA PRO A 64 2.88 -3.68 -22.07
C PRO A 64 3.90 -4.46 -21.25
N PHE A 65 3.81 -4.36 -19.92
CA PHE A 65 4.73 -5.06 -19.00
C PHE A 65 3.97 -5.76 -17.90
N GLN A 66 4.61 -6.72 -17.24
CA GLN A 66 4.02 -7.48 -16.13
C GLN A 66 4.57 -7.01 -14.78
N VAL A 67 3.70 -7.03 -13.79
CA VAL A 67 4.01 -6.77 -12.39
C VAL A 67 3.19 -7.68 -11.50
N ASP A 68 3.72 -8.00 -10.34
CA ASP A 68 2.93 -8.58 -9.26
C ASP A 68 2.33 -7.46 -8.42
N VAL A 69 1.10 -7.63 -7.99
CA VAL A 69 0.39 -6.62 -7.19
C VAL A 69 0.01 -7.20 -5.84
N LEU A 70 0.36 -6.47 -4.78
CA LEU A 70 -0.13 -6.72 -3.44
C LEU A 70 -1.23 -5.70 -3.10
N THR A 71 -2.45 -6.19 -2.93
CA THR A 71 -3.58 -5.38 -2.49
C THR A 71 -3.82 -5.59 -1.01
N CYS A 72 -3.76 -4.52 -0.23
CA CYS A 72 -3.94 -4.54 1.22
C CYS A 72 -4.75 -3.32 1.65
N ALA A 73 -5.75 -3.53 2.51
CA ALA A 73 -6.54 -2.45 3.08
C ALA A 73 -5.69 -1.58 4.00
N THR A 74 -6.01 -0.29 4.11
CA THR A 74 -5.44 0.60 5.13
C THR A 74 -6.50 1.04 6.10
N PRO A 75 -6.17 1.33 7.38
CA PRO A 75 -7.08 1.97 8.30
C PRO A 75 -7.63 3.29 7.73
N TYR A 76 -8.90 3.54 7.96
CA TYR A 76 -9.55 4.78 7.56
C TYR A 76 -9.61 5.74 8.76
N VAL A 77 -8.76 6.77 8.75
CA VAL A 77 -8.58 7.70 9.88
C VAL A 77 -9.37 9.00 9.64
N ASN A 78 -10.60 8.92 9.18
CA ASN A 78 -11.42 10.12 9.00
C ASN A 78 -12.25 10.42 10.25
N THR A 79 -11.88 11.50 10.92
CA THR A 79 -12.43 11.93 12.22
C THR A 79 -13.91 12.36 12.21
N ASN A 80 -14.56 12.43 11.04
CA ASN A 80 -15.91 12.98 10.93
C ASN A 80 -17.04 11.98 11.16
N ARG A 81 -16.77 10.69 11.36
CA ARG A 81 -17.82 9.66 11.39
C ARG A 81 -17.83 8.70 12.58
N MET A 82 -16.72 8.49 13.30
CA MET A 82 -16.66 7.48 14.38
C MET A 82 -15.69 7.86 15.52
N LYS A 83 -15.59 6.98 16.52
CA LYS A 83 -14.64 7.14 17.63
C LYS A 83 -13.21 7.19 17.08
N PRO A 84 -12.38 8.13 17.60
CA PRO A 84 -10.98 8.17 17.21
C PRO A 84 -10.28 6.84 17.49
N ILE A 85 -9.55 6.32 16.52
CA ILE A 85 -8.70 5.15 16.73
C ILE A 85 -7.56 5.55 17.66
N PRO A 86 -7.31 4.81 18.76
CA PRO A 86 -6.18 5.09 19.63
C PRO A 86 -4.85 5.09 18.84
N PRO A 87 -3.96 6.06 19.07
CA PRO A 87 -2.71 6.15 18.31
C PRO A 87 -1.84 4.88 18.37
N GLU A 88 -1.84 4.19 19.51
CA GLU A 88 -1.12 2.93 19.70
C GLU A 88 -1.70 1.82 18.83
N GLU A 89 -3.01 1.64 18.84
CA GLU A 89 -3.72 0.64 18.05
C GLU A 89 -3.52 0.89 16.53
N LEU A 90 -3.54 2.15 16.12
CA LEU A 90 -3.26 2.54 14.74
C LEU A 90 -1.81 2.21 14.35
N ALA A 91 -0.85 2.51 15.23
CA ALA A 91 0.57 2.21 15.01
C ALA A 91 0.82 0.71 14.91
N ASP A 92 0.23 -0.08 15.79
CA ASP A 92 0.34 -1.55 15.78
C ASP A 92 -0.27 -2.14 14.50
N THR A 93 -1.43 -1.65 14.08
CA THR A 93 -2.06 -2.07 12.82
C THR A 93 -1.14 -1.80 11.61
N PHE A 94 -0.55 -0.59 11.53
CA PHE A 94 0.39 -0.28 10.45
C PHE A 94 1.67 -1.11 10.51
N ASN A 95 2.20 -1.38 11.70
CA ASN A 95 3.35 -2.24 11.89
C ASN A 95 3.07 -3.66 11.38
N HIS A 96 1.97 -4.26 11.79
CA HIS A 96 1.60 -5.61 11.34
C HIS A 96 1.40 -5.66 9.82
N ARG A 97 0.67 -4.73 9.22
CA ARG A 97 0.41 -4.74 7.77
C ARG A 97 1.65 -4.51 6.93
N ILE A 98 2.48 -3.55 7.33
CA ILE A 98 3.73 -3.27 6.59
C ILE A 98 4.68 -4.47 6.68
N ARG A 99 4.77 -5.12 7.83
CA ARG A 99 5.49 -6.37 7.97
C ARG A 99 4.93 -7.44 7.02
N ASN A 100 3.63 -7.68 7.06
CA ASN A 100 2.98 -8.69 6.21
C ASN A 100 3.18 -8.41 4.72
N ILE A 101 3.07 -7.14 4.28
CA ILE A 101 3.36 -6.75 2.89
C ILE A 101 4.78 -7.15 2.48
N LEU A 102 5.77 -6.87 3.32
CA LEU A 102 7.17 -7.21 3.03
C LEU A 102 7.40 -8.72 3.06
N GLU A 103 6.82 -9.43 4.03
CA GLU A 103 6.94 -10.90 4.14
C GLU A 103 6.28 -11.62 2.97
N VAL A 104 5.09 -11.18 2.53
CA VAL A 104 4.44 -11.75 1.33
C VAL A 104 5.26 -11.49 0.07
N ALA A 105 5.83 -10.30 -0.08
CA ALA A 105 6.71 -9.99 -1.21
C ALA A 105 7.97 -10.89 -1.20
N ILE A 106 8.59 -11.08 -0.06
CA ILE A 106 9.77 -11.97 0.10
C ILE A 106 9.39 -13.43 -0.21
N ALA A 107 8.29 -13.92 0.35
CA ALA A 107 7.82 -15.29 0.15
C ALA A 107 7.51 -15.61 -1.32
N ASN A 108 7.12 -14.62 -2.10
CA ASN A 108 6.86 -14.74 -3.53
C ASN A 108 8.07 -14.38 -4.42
N GLY A 109 9.25 -14.21 -3.82
CA GLY A 109 10.49 -14.00 -4.56
C GLY A 109 10.60 -12.66 -5.27
N ALA A 110 9.96 -11.61 -4.77
CA ALA A 110 10.02 -10.28 -5.37
C ALA A 110 11.44 -9.69 -5.27
N ASP A 111 12.07 -9.44 -6.39
CA ASP A 111 13.39 -8.79 -6.46
C ASP A 111 13.32 -7.27 -6.26
N ASN A 112 12.23 -6.67 -6.69
CA ASN A 112 12.05 -5.22 -6.70
C ASN A 112 10.71 -4.85 -6.08
N LEU A 113 10.67 -3.79 -5.28
CA LEU A 113 9.44 -3.26 -4.69
C LEU A 113 9.20 -1.82 -5.14
N VAL A 114 7.93 -1.53 -5.45
CA VAL A 114 7.42 -0.17 -5.62
C VAL A 114 6.47 0.12 -4.46
N LEU A 115 6.89 0.96 -3.54
CA LEU A 115 6.15 1.30 -2.33
C LEU A 115 5.53 2.68 -2.43
N GLY A 116 4.23 2.77 -2.15
CA GLY A 116 3.49 4.03 -2.08
C GLY A 116 3.41 4.60 -0.66
N ALA A 117 2.83 5.79 -0.54
CA ALA A 117 2.47 6.40 0.75
C ALA A 117 1.17 5.75 1.27
N PHE A 118 1.30 4.53 1.77
CA PHE A 118 0.21 3.64 2.20
C PHE A 118 -0.74 4.33 3.18
N GLY A 119 -2.00 4.53 2.79
CA GLY A 119 -3.02 5.20 3.60
C GLY A 119 -2.90 6.72 3.74
N CYS A 120 -1.86 7.38 3.21
CA CYS A 120 -1.61 8.80 3.41
C CYS A 120 -2.39 9.75 2.47
N GLY A 121 -3.32 9.20 1.69
CA GLY A 121 -4.18 9.96 0.79
C GLY A 121 -5.56 10.19 1.40
N ALA A 122 -6.60 9.63 0.78
CA ALA A 122 -7.99 9.75 1.19
C ALA A 122 -8.28 9.18 2.60
N PHE A 123 -7.47 8.25 3.07
CA PHE A 123 -7.59 7.64 4.40
C PHE A 123 -6.95 8.47 5.52
N ASN A 124 -6.30 9.59 5.20
CA ASN A 124 -5.79 10.59 6.12
C ASN A 124 -4.78 10.09 7.17
N THR A 125 -4.05 9.01 6.89
CA THR A 125 -2.99 8.54 7.79
C THR A 125 -1.77 9.46 7.76
N SER A 126 -1.11 9.63 8.90
CA SER A 126 0.14 10.39 9.02
C SER A 126 1.26 9.78 8.15
N PRO A 127 1.84 10.54 7.21
CA PRO A 127 3.00 10.07 6.45
C PRO A 127 4.21 9.73 7.33
N ALA A 128 4.34 10.38 8.46
CA ALA A 128 5.42 10.13 9.42
C ALA A 128 5.30 8.74 10.06
N LEU A 129 4.07 8.35 10.46
CA LEU A 129 3.81 7.02 10.99
C LEU A 129 4.17 5.93 9.98
N VAL A 130 3.65 6.03 8.75
CA VAL A 130 3.87 5.03 7.70
C VAL A 130 5.35 4.93 7.32
N ALA A 131 6.02 6.07 7.19
CA ALA A 131 7.46 6.11 6.92
C ALA A 131 8.28 5.49 8.05
N GLY A 132 7.89 5.72 9.30
CA GLY A 132 8.52 5.11 10.48
C GLY A 132 8.42 3.59 10.46
N CYS A 133 7.22 3.05 10.19
CA CYS A 133 7.01 1.61 10.09
C CYS A 133 7.84 0.98 8.95
N PHE A 134 7.84 1.57 7.76
CA PHE A 134 8.68 1.07 6.65
C PHE A 134 10.17 1.15 6.98
N ARG A 135 10.64 2.24 7.60
CA ARG A 135 12.03 2.35 8.03
C ARG A 135 12.39 1.25 9.01
N TYR A 136 11.56 1.04 10.02
CA TYR A 136 11.79 0.01 11.04
C TYR A 136 12.02 -1.38 10.42
N TYR A 137 11.13 -1.82 9.53
CA TYR A 137 11.31 -3.13 8.91
C TYR A 137 12.41 -3.16 7.86
N LEU A 138 12.48 -2.18 6.97
CA LEU A 138 13.44 -2.20 5.88
C LEU A 138 14.88 -1.96 6.36
N VAL A 139 15.08 -1.08 7.34
CA VAL A 139 16.43 -0.68 7.81
C VAL A 139 16.77 -1.42 9.10
N ASP A 140 15.99 -1.21 10.16
CA ASP A 140 16.34 -1.65 11.50
C ASP A 140 16.21 -3.19 11.63
N LYS A 141 15.23 -3.81 10.97
CA LYS A 141 15.07 -5.26 10.85
C LYS A 141 15.77 -5.88 9.63
N GLY A 142 16.37 -5.07 8.78
CA GLY A 142 17.20 -5.52 7.66
C GLY A 142 16.44 -6.12 6.48
N TYR A 143 15.12 -5.99 6.38
CA TYR A 143 14.32 -6.56 5.29
C TYR A 143 14.72 -6.05 3.91
N ARG A 144 15.32 -4.86 3.81
CA ARG A 144 15.88 -4.32 2.56
C ARG A 144 16.87 -5.27 1.87
N ASN A 145 17.53 -6.15 2.62
CA ASN A 145 18.55 -7.05 2.09
C ASN A 145 17.96 -8.21 1.26
N TYR A 146 16.66 -8.45 1.37
CA TYR A 146 15.94 -9.43 0.54
C TYR A 146 15.61 -8.91 -0.86
N PHE A 147 15.72 -7.60 -1.10
CA PHE A 147 15.34 -6.98 -2.36
C PHE A 147 16.56 -6.40 -3.07
N LYS A 148 16.66 -6.62 -4.38
CA LYS A 148 17.71 -6.01 -5.23
C LYS A 148 17.51 -4.51 -5.34
N ARG A 149 16.24 -4.06 -5.41
CA ARG A 149 15.88 -2.65 -5.56
C ARG A 149 14.56 -2.33 -4.87
N ILE A 150 14.54 -1.23 -4.13
CA ILE A 150 13.31 -0.66 -3.60
C ILE A 150 13.09 0.69 -4.25
N MET A 151 11.99 0.84 -4.95
CA MET A 151 11.59 2.08 -5.62
C MET A 151 10.46 2.75 -4.86
N LYS A 152 10.51 4.07 -4.81
CA LYS A 152 9.42 4.90 -4.27
C LYS A 152 8.57 5.41 -5.43
N ASP A 153 7.25 5.47 -5.24
CA ASP A 153 6.35 6.06 -6.22
C ASP A 153 6.68 7.56 -6.42
N ALA A 154 7.17 7.90 -7.60
CA ALA A 154 7.67 9.24 -7.93
C ALA A 154 6.60 10.33 -7.84
N LYS A 155 5.33 10.04 -8.13
CA LYS A 155 4.23 11.03 -8.10
C LYS A 155 3.90 11.50 -6.67
N ARG A 156 4.19 10.69 -5.64
CA ARG A 156 3.94 11.01 -4.22
C ARG A 156 5.21 11.36 -3.45
N GLN A 157 6.37 11.27 -4.08
CA GLN A 157 7.70 11.49 -3.50
C GLN A 157 7.82 12.86 -2.77
N LYS A 158 7.27 13.93 -3.33
CA LYS A 158 7.38 15.28 -2.72
C LYS A 158 6.76 15.36 -1.32
N ARG A 159 5.62 14.71 -1.08
CA ARG A 159 4.96 14.70 0.25
C ARG A 159 5.71 13.85 1.26
N TYR A 160 6.21 12.69 0.82
CA TYR A 160 6.97 11.75 1.65
C TYR A 160 8.32 12.33 2.06
N ASN A 161 9.08 12.93 1.13
CA ASN A 161 10.37 13.56 1.43
C ASN A 161 10.22 14.74 2.40
N LYS A 162 9.15 15.55 2.26
CA LYS A 162 8.85 16.65 3.19
C LYS A 162 8.51 16.15 4.60
N ALA A 163 7.85 14.99 4.72
CA ALA A 163 7.54 14.37 6.01
C ALA A 163 8.80 13.77 6.67
N LEU A 164 9.65 13.09 5.89
CA LEU A 164 10.94 12.57 6.37
C LEU A 164 11.87 13.68 6.83
N GLN A 165 11.95 14.78 6.07
CA GLN A 165 12.78 15.93 6.42
C GLN A 165 12.34 16.56 7.75
N LYS A 166 11.04 16.73 7.95
CA LYS A 166 10.47 17.22 9.23
C LYS A 166 10.73 16.29 10.42
N LEU A 167 10.82 14.97 10.18
CA LEU A 167 11.17 14.01 11.23
C LEU A 167 12.64 14.10 11.62
N MET A 168 13.52 14.28 10.65
CA MET A 168 14.96 14.43 10.89
C MET A 168 15.28 15.76 11.62
N GLU A 169 14.59 16.85 11.26
CA GLU A 169 14.71 18.15 11.91
C GLU A 169 14.21 18.19 13.37
N LYS A 170 13.30 17.29 13.77
CA LYS A 170 12.82 17.18 15.16
C LYS A 170 13.69 16.30 16.06
N GLN A 171 14.67 15.59 15.49
CA GLN A 171 15.60 14.72 16.22
C GLN A 171 17.02 15.33 16.34
N SER A 172 17.21 16.51 15.78
CA SER A 172 18.39 17.39 15.95
C SER A 172 18.10 18.48 16.99
#